data_f6ba9d5337b2056cb6dcbacb53f2599f
#
_entry.id   f6ba9d5337b2056cb6dcbacb53f2599f
#
_cell.length_a   1.000
_cell.length_b   1.000
_cell.length_c   1.000
_cell.angle_alpha   90.00
_cell.angle_beta   90.00
_cell.angle_gamma   90.00
#
_symmetry.space_group_name_H-M   'P 1'
#
loop_
_entity.id
_entity.type
_entity.pdbx_description
1 polymer ?
#
loop_
_entity_poly.entity_id
_entity_poly.type
_entity_poly.pdbx_seq_one_letter_code
_entity_poly.pdbx_strand_id
1 'polypeptide(L)'
;ICHTVTILRDGQRVSVTPIAETTPESVVDQMVGRELKKDLASSRDAKPGDVVLRAVGIKAAGVNDVSLEVRAGEIVGLGGLVGAGRTELVRAIIGADDRQAGQVSITIDGKEKVITSYQSAVRAGVGYIPEERRTDGLALTMTVFENINLPNRKELSTAGFQLKKKIQDFAQELAERVGLRPPEIKREAGQYSGGNQQKIVIAKWLGRRPGVMVLDEPTRGVDVGAKAEIHRLVKELADNGTAVLVVSSDLPELLELADTIHVVRDGQIQGTLGRDEANEKSVMSLASGEKMVSA
;
A
#
# COMPACT_ATOMS: atom_id res chain seq x y z
N ILE A 1 23.92 9.48 -25.16
CA ILE A 1 24.32 10.87 -24.85
C ILE A 1 25.38 10.90 -23.75
N CYS A 2 25.46 9.90 -22.87
CA CYS A 2 26.55 9.76 -21.89
C CYS A 2 27.42 8.54 -22.24
N HIS A 3 28.70 8.56 -21.78
CA HIS A 3 29.65 7.48 -22.01
C HIS A 3 29.78 6.57 -20.79
N THR A 4 29.42 7.07 -19.61
CA THR A 4 29.61 6.39 -18.33
C THR A 4 28.37 6.60 -17.45
N VAL A 5 27.98 5.56 -16.73
CA VAL A 5 26.90 5.59 -15.73
C VAL A 5 27.54 5.48 -14.35
N THR A 6 27.23 6.43 -13.47
CA THR A 6 27.60 6.37 -12.07
C THR A 6 26.35 6.02 -11.25
N ILE A 7 26.38 4.94 -10.49
CA ILE A 7 25.28 4.48 -9.67
C ILE A 7 25.51 4.91 -8.23
N LEU A 8 24.52 5.60 -7.71
CA LEU A 8 24.47 6.04 -6.31
C LEU A 8 23.35 5.31 -5.58
N ARG A 9 23.61 4.89 -4.34
CA ARG A 9 22.61 4.33 -3.42
C ARG A 9 22.91 4.83 -2.01
N ASP A 10 21.88 5.35 -1.32
CA ASP A 10 21.98 5.90 0.04
C ASP A 10 23.07 6.97 0.19
N GLY A 11 23.28 7.79 -0.86
CA GLY A 11 24.31 8.83 -0.88
C GLY A 11 25.72 8.31 -1.14
N GLN A 12 25.91 7.01 -1.35
CA GLN A 12 27.22 6.39 -1.64
C GLN A 12 27.30 5.95 -3.09
N ARG A 13 28.52 6.03 -3.67
CA ARG A 13 28.82 5.55 -5.00
C ARG A 13 28.98 4.03 -5.00
N VAL A 14 28.06 3.34 -5.66
CA VAL A 14 28.05 1.87 -5.79
C VAL A 14 28.97 1.42 -6.91
N SER A 15 28.87 2.04 -8.09
CA SER A 15 29.70 1.71 -9.25
C SER A 15 29.84 2.87 -10.22
N VAL A 16 30.83 2.75 -11.11
CA VAL A 16 31.00 3.58 -12.31
C VAL A 16 31.30 2.63 -13.46
N THR A 17 30.41 2.58 -14.45
CA THR A 17 30.49 1.59 -15.54
C THR A 17 30.32 2.29 -16.90
N PRO A 18 31.09 1.95 -17.93
CA PRO A 18 30.83 2.39 -19.30
C PRO A 18 29.42 1.97 -19.74
N ILE A 19 28.72 2.85 -20.47
CA ILE A 19 27.34 2.57 -20.91
C ILE A 19 27.26 1.37 -21.85
N ALA A 20 28.33 1.09 -22.59
CA ALA A 20 28.42 -0.06 -23.48
C ALA A 20 28.53 -1.41 -22.75
N GLU A 21 28.90 -1.39 -21.47
CA GLU A 21 29.10 -2.58 -20.63
C GLU A 21 27.96 -2.78 -19.61
N THR A 22 26.89 -1.99 -19.71
CA THR A 22 25.76 -2.07 -18.76
C THR A 22 24.43 -2.14 -19.50
N THR A 23 23.43 -2.69 -18.82
CA THR A 23 22.04 -2.72 -19.29
C THR A 23 21.14 -1.95 -18.31
N PRO A 24 19.96 -1.46 -18.74
CA PRO A 24 19.00 -0.83 -17.83
C PRO A 24 18.70 -1.69 -16.60
N GLU A 25 18.56 -3.00 -16.80
CA GLU A 25 18.29 -3.98 -15.73
C GLU A 25 19.46 -4.04 -14.73
N SER A 26 20.70 -4.09 -15.24
CA SER A 26 21.91 -4.10 -14.38
C SER A 26 22.04 -2.81 -13.57
N VAL A 27 21.65 -1.67 -14.12
CA VAL A 27 21.64 -0.38 -13.42
C VAL A 27 20.63 -0.42 -12.28
N VAL A 28 19.40 -0.86 -12.57
CA VAL A 28 18.33 -1.02 -11.57
C VAL A 28 18.76 -1.99 -10.47
N ASP A 29 19.37 -3.11 -10.81
CA ASP A 29 19.87 -4.12 -9.86
C ASP A 29 20.87 -3.56 -8.86
N GLN A 30 21.75 -2.70 -9.32
CA GLN A 30 22.76 -2.08 -8.48
C GLN A 30 22.17 -0.95 -7.63
N MET A 31 21.13 -0.25 -8.10
CA MET A 31 20.41 0.77 -7.33
C MET A 31 19.59 0.13 -6.19
N VAL A 32 18.90 -0.98 -6.46
CA VAL A 32 18.04 -1.69 -5.50
C VAL A 32 18.86 -2.56 -4.53
N GLY A 33 19.90 -3.23 -5.02
CA GLY A 33 20.70 -4.17 -4.26
C GLY A 33 20.21 -5.62 -4.35
N ARG A 34 21.16 -6.57 -4.33
CA ARG A 34 20.88 -8.01 -4.54
C ARG A 34 20.03 -8.64 -3.43
N GLU A 35 20.14 -8.16 -2.19
CA GLU A 35 19.37 -8.70 -1.06
C GLU A 35 17.88 -8.37 -1.21
N LEU A 36 17.54 -7.12 -1.52
CA LEU A 36 16.16 -6.72 -1.76
C LEU A 36 15.51 -7.49 -2.92
N LYS A 37 16.27 -7.80 -3.98
CA LYS A 37 15.75 -8.61 -5.09
C LYS A 37 15.44 -10.06 -4.70
N LYS A 38 16.22 -10.69 -3.83
CA LYS A 38 15.92 -12.04 -3.36
C LYS A 38 14.63 -12.08 -2.53
N ASP A 39 14.41 -11.06 -1.70
CA ASP A 39 13.19 -10.96 -0.89
C ASP A 39 11.95 -10.68 -1.75
N LEU A 40 12.10 -9.91 -2.85
CA LEU A 40 11.03 -9.63 -3.80
C LEU A 40 10.68 -10.84 -4.69
N ALA A 41 11.70 -11.62 -5.10
CA ALA A 41 11.53 -12.80 -5.96
C ALA A 41 11.00 -14.04 -5.22
N SER A 42 10.96 -14.03 -3.87
CA SER A 42 10.34 -15.10 -3.12
C SER A 42 8.82 -15.06 -3.34
N SER A 43 8.30 -16.06 -4.06
CA SER A 43 6.86 -16.29 -4.13
C SER A 43 6.33 -16.45 -2.71
N ARG A 44 5.43 -15.57 -2.31
CA ARG A 44 4.74 -15.67 -1.03
C ARG A 44 3.84 -16.91 -1.06
N ASP A 45 4.06 -17.86 -0.17
CA ASP A 45 3.15 -18.99 0.04
C ASP A 45 1.99 -18.51 0.94
N ALA A 46 1.11 -17.68 0.34
CA ALA A 46 -0.01 -17.10 1.06
C ALA A 46 -0.98 -18.20 1.51
N LYS A 47 -1.25 -18.25 2.80
CA LYS A 47 -2.32 -19.06 3.38
C LYS A 47 -3.40 -18.12 3.93
N PRO A 48 -4.34 -17.68 3.07
CA PRO A 48 -5.39 -16.78 3.51
C PRO A 48 -6.21 -17.39 4.65
N GLY A 49 -6.38 -16.60 5.71
CA GLY A 49 -7.23 -16.99 6.85
C GLY A 49 -8.71 -16.67 6.61
N ASP A 50 -9.41 -16.30 7.69
CA ASP A 50 -10.82 -15.91 7.62
C ASP A 50 -11.01 -14.58 6.88
N VAL A 51 -12.23 -14.34 6.37
CA VAL A 51 -12.60 -13.06 5.75
C VAL A 51 -12.59 -11.97 6.82
N VAL A 52 -11.76 -10.95 6.60
CA VAL A 52 -11.61 -9.78 7.50
C VAL A 52 -12.38 -8.58 6.97
N LEU A 53 -12.25 -8.27 5.67
CA LEU A 53 -13.00 -7.21 4.99
C LEU A 53 -14.02 -7.84 4.04
N ARG A 54 -15.28 -7.39 4.15
CA ARG A 54 -16.35 -7.77 3.23
C ARG A 54 -17.08 -6.51 2.75
N ALA A 55 -17.10 -6.30 1.45
CA ALA A 55 -17.87 -5.26 0.77
C ALA A 55 -18.90 -5.93 -0.14
N VAL A 56 -20.18 -5.54 -0.04
CA VAL A 56 -21.27 -6.17 -0.79
C VAL A 56 -22.15 -5.10 -1.44
N GLY A 57 -22.30 -5.20 -2.76
CA GLY A 57 -23.22 -4.36 -3.53
C GLY A 57 -22.88 -2.87 -3.49
N ILE A 58 -21.60 -2.51 -3.47
CA ILE A 58 -21.16 -1.12 -3.33
C ILE A 58 -21.53 -0.31 -4.56
N LYS A 59 -22.31 0.76 -4.32
CA LYS A 59 -22.62 1.80 -5.30
C LYS A 59 -22.19 3.15 -4.76
N ALA A 60 -21.39 3.88 -5.52
CA ALA A 60 -20.89 5.22 -5.22
C ALA A 60 -20.64 5.99 -6.52
N ALA A 61 -20.19 7.23 -6.45
CA ALA A 61 -19.75 7.95 -7.65
C ALA A 61 -18.65 7.18 -8.36
N GLY A 62 -18.80 6.83 -9.63
CA GLY A 62 -17.84 6.04 -10.39
C GLY A 62 -17.75 4.55 -10.02
N VAL A 63 -18.66 4.03 -9.16
CA VAL A 63 -18.70 2.62 -8.73
C VAL A 63 -20.11 2.07 -8.86
N ASN A 64 -20.25 0.90 -9.49
CA ASN A 64 -21.53 0.32 -9.80
C ASN A 64 -21.60 -1.18 -9.41
N ASP A 65 -22.23 -1.46 -8.26
CA ASP A 65 -22.57 -2.80 -7.77
C ASP A 65 -21.36 -3.73 -7.60
N VAL A 66 -20.35 -3.25 -6.87
CA VAL A 66 -19.12 -4.00 -6.62
C VAL A 66 -19.21 -4.78 -5.30
N SER A 67 -18.83 -6.06 -5.36
CA SER A 67 -18.64 -6.90 -4.17
C SER A 67 -17.25 -7.51 -4.18
N LEU A 68 -16.57 -7.49 -3.03
CA LEU A 68 -15.26 -8.12 -2.83
C LEU A 68 -15.06 -8.51 -1.35
N GLU A 69 -14.13 -9.43 -1.14
CA GLU A 69 -13.66 -9.85 0.17
C GLU A 69 -12.14 -9.79 0.22
N VAL A 70 -11.59 -9.54 1.42
CA VAL A 70 -10.16 -9.67 1.69
C VAL A 70 -9.99 -10.49 2.96
N ARG A 71 -9.14 -11.51 2.90
CA ARG A 71 -8.90 -12.44 4.01
C ARG A 71 -7.69 -12.01 4.84
N ALA A 72 -7.63 -12.48 6.07
CA ALA A 72 -6.43 -12.32 6.90
C ALA A 72 -5.21 -12.86 6.18
N GLY A 73 -4.17 -12.06 6.11
CA GLY A 73 -2.93 -12.44 5.45
C GLY A 73 -2.97 -12.46 3.91
N GLU A 74 -4.04 -12.01 3.28
CA GLU A 74 -4.17 -11.92 1.83
C GLU A 74 -3.84 -10.50 1.33
N ILE A 75 -3.20 -10.43 0.16
CA ILE A 75 -3.02 -9.19 -0.61
C ILE A 75 -3.94 -9.26 -1.83
N VAL A 76 -5.01 -8.50 -1.81
CA VAL A 76 -5.93 -8.32 -2.95
C VAL A 76 -5.55 -7.07 -3.72
N GLY A 77 -5.29 -7.22 -5.01
CA GLY A 77 -5.00 -6.13 -5.93
C GLY A 77 -6.25 -5.65 -6.67
N LEU A 78 -6.38 -4.34 -6.85
CA LEU A 78 -7.35 -3.75 -7.77
C LEU A 78 -6.60 -3.22 -9.00
N GLY A 79 -6.71 -3.94 -10.11
CA GLY A 79 -6.16 -3.59 -11.42
C GLY A 79 -7.19 -2.90 -12.31
N GLY A 80 -6.73 -2.22 -13.37
CA GLY A 80 -7.60 -1.59 -14.35
C GLY A 80 -6.96 -0.34 -14.95
N LEU A 81 -7.57 0.21 -15.99
CA LEU A 81 -7.10 1.43 -16.65
C LEU A 81 -7.31 2.67 -15.76
N VAL A 82 -6.58 3.75 -16.06
CA VAL A 82 -6.76 5.04 -15.37
C VAL A 82 -8.22 5.49 -15.55
N GLY A 83 -8.87 5.92 -14.46
CA GLY A 83 -10.28 6.30 -14.45
C GLY A 83 -11.27 5.13 -14.37
N ALA A 84 -10.81 3.90 -14.11
CA ALA A 84 -11.69 2.72 -13.99
C ALA A 84 -12.59 2.72 -12.74
N GLY A 85 -12.40 3.63 -11.79
CA GLY A 85 -13.18 3.69 -10.54
C GLY A 85 -12.54 3.02 -9.34
N ARG A 86 -11.24 2.72 -9.39
CA ARG A 86 -10.52 1.99 -8.31
C ARG A 86 -10.37 2.80 -7.03
N THR A 87 -9.89 4.03 -7.12
CA THR A 87 -9.75 4.96 -5.99
C THR A 87 -11.12 5.29 -5.39
N GLU A 88 -12.14 5.53 -6.22
CA GLU A 88 -13.51 5.75 -5.78
C GLU A 88 -14.06 4.54 -5.02
N LEU A 89 -13.76 3.34 -5.50
CA LEU A 89 -14.17 2.10 -4.83
C LEU A 89 -13.53 1.97 -3.43
N VAL A 90 -12.22 2.12 -3.31
CA VAL A 90 -11.57 1.99 -1.97
C VAL A 90 -11.99 3.10 -1.03
N ARG A 91 -12.20 4.33 -1.51
CA ARG A 91 -12.71 5.45 -0.71
C ARG A 91 -14.14 5.20 -0.24
N ALA A 92 -14.99 4.63 -1.09
CA ALA A 92 -16.33 4.19 -0.71
C ALA A 92 -16.28 3.04 0.31
N ILE A 93 -15.41 2.04 0.14
CA ILE A 93 -15.24 0.92 1.08
C ILE A 93 -14.89 1.43 2.49
N ILE A 94 -13.91 2.33 2.60
CA ILE A 94 -13.49 2.87 3.91
C ILE A 94 -14.43 3.97 4.44
N GLY A 95 -15.45 4.37 3.68
CA GLY A 95 -16.39 5.43 4.07
C GLY A 95 -15.76 6.82 4.07
N ALA A 96 -14.74 7.07 3.25
CA ALA A 96 -14.20 8.39 2.96
C ALA A 96 -15.10 9.17 1.99
N ASP A 97 -15.74 8.45 1.07
CA ASP A 97 -16.77 8.97 0.18
C ASP A 97 -18.13 8.30 0.47
N ASP A 98 -19.21 9.00 0.17
CA ASP A 98 -20.56 8.53 0.44
C ASP A 98 -20.96 7.36 -0.47
N ARG A 99 -21.50 6.31 0.14
CA ARG A 99 -22.13 5.20 -0.58
C ARG A 99 -23.60 5.49 -0.88
N GLN A 100 -24.02 5.23 -2.09
CA GLN A 100 -25.42 5.28 -2.52
C GLN A 100 -26.16 3.99 -2.13
N ALA A 101 -25.44 2.84 -2.13
CA ALA A 101 -25.95 1.54 -1.72
C ALA A 101 -24.79 0.62 -1.32
N GLY A 102 -25.14 -0.54 -0.76
CA GLY A 102 -24.20 -1.58 -0.32
C GLY A 102 -23.76 -1.43 1.12
N GLN A 103 -23.10 -2.48 1.60
CA GLN A 103 -22.63 -2.58 2.97
C GLN A 103 -21.16 -3.01 3.02
N VAL A 104 -20.43 -2.46 3.97
CA VAL A 104 -19.07 -2.89 4.28
C VAL A 104 -19.01 -3.31 5.73
N SER A 105 -18.42 -4.47 5.99
CA SER A 105 -18.13 -4.95 7.35
C SER A 105 -16.67 -5.38 7.48
N ILE A 106 -16.18 -5.30 8.71
CA ILE A 106 -14.84 -5.76 9.10
C ILE A 106 -14.99 -6.66 10.31
N THR A 107 -14.43 -7.87 10.20
CA THR A 107 -14.41 -8.85 11.28
C THR A 107 -12.99 -9.03 11.83
N ILE A 108 -12.77 -8.65 13.07
CA ILE A 108 -11.50 -8.81 13.79
C ILE A 108 -11.80 -9.48 15.13
N ASP A 109 -11.06 -10.52 15.46
CA ASP A 109 -11.24 -11.30 16.69
C ASP A 109 -12.71 -11.81 16.86
N GLY A 110 -13.33 -12.25 15.75
CA GLY A 110 -14.71 -12.74 15.72
C GLY A 110 -15.79 -11.67 15.92
N LYS A 111 -15.41 -10.38 15.96
CA LYS A 111 -16.36 -9.27 16.12
C LYS A 111 -16.52 -8.53 14.80
N GLU A 112 -17.72 -8.62 14.24
CA GLU A 112 -18.10 -7.87 13.03
C GLU A 112 -18.47 -6.43 13.38
N LYS A 113 -17.98 -5.50 12.59
CA LYS A 113 -18.29 -4.06 12.68
C LYS A 113 -18.66 -3.55 11.31
N VAL A 114 -19.83 -2.94 11.19
CA VAL A 114 -20.29 -2.28 9.96
C VAL A 114 -19.60 -0.92 9.84
N ILE A 115 -19.11 -0.64 8.64
CA ILE A 115 -18.44 0.62 8.31
C ILE A 115 -19.45 1.58 7.70
N THR A 116 -19.68 2.70 8.37
CA THR A 116 -20.61 3.75 7.94
C THR A 116 -19.92 5.09 7.64
N SER A 117 -18.66 5.24 8.03
CA SER A 117 -17.85 6.44 7.82
C SER A 117 -16.37 6.11 7.95
N TYR A 118 -15.50 6.99 7.45
CA TYR A 118 -14.05 6.86 7.62
C TYR A 118 -13.64 6.71 9.08
N GLN A 119 -14.27 7.47 9.99
CA GLN A 119 -13.98 7.36 11.41
C GLN A 119 -14.36 5.98 11.98
N SER A 120 -15.47 5.37 11.51
CA SER A 120 -15.85 4.02 11.90
C SER A 120 -14.87 2.98 11.37
N ALA A 121 -14.35 3.14 10.15
CA ALA A 121 -13.31 2.29 9.57
C ALA A 121 -12.02 2.33 10.41
N VAL A 122 -11.52 3.52 10.74
CA VAL A 122 -10.35 3.69 11.59
C VAL A 122 -10.53 3.06 12.98
N ARG A 123 -11.72 3.19 13.58
CA ARG A 123 -12.05 2.54 14.87
C ARG A 123 -12.20 1.03 14.77
N ALA A 124 -12.57 0.53 13.58
CA ALA A 124 -12.65 -0.89 13.30
C ALA A 124 -11.28 -1.54 13.06
N GLY A 125 -10.21 -0.74 12.90
CA GLY A 125 -8.86 -1.24 12.69
C GLY A 125 -8.42 -1.17 11.23
N VAL A 126 -8.98 -0.25 10.43
CA VAL A 126 -8.53 0.03 9.05
C VAL A 126 -7.44 1.08 9.07
N GLY A 127 -6.32 0.81 8.39
CA GLY A 127 -5.34 1.80 7.98
C GLY A 127 -5.55 2.15 6.50
N TYR A 128 -5.36 3.42 6.14
CA TYR A 128 -5.49 3.89 4.76
C TYR A 128 -4.30 4.74 4.34
N ILE A 129 -3.70 4.37 3.23
CA ILE A 129 -2.66 5.13 2.54
C ILE A 129 -3.30 5.70 1.28
N PRO A 130 -3.50 7.03 1.19
CA PRO A 130 -4.12 7.67 0.04
C PRO A 130 -3.15 7.80 -1.13
N GLU A 131 -3.70 7.93 -2.35
CA GLU A 131 -2.95 8.21 -3.57
C GLU A 131 -2.13 9.49 -3.44
N GLU A 132 -2.73 10.57 -2.94
CA GLU A 132 -2.04 11.86 -2.78
C GLU A 132 -1.57 12.02 -1.32
N ARG A 133 -0.36 11.50 -1.04
CA ARG A 133 0.22 11.54 0.31
C ARG A 133 0.45 12.93 0.87
N ARG A 134 0.70 13.95 0.01
CA ARG A 134 1.08 15.30 0.44
C ARG A 134 -0.08 16.11 0.95
N THR A 135 -1.29 15.84 0.47
CA THR A 135 -2.53 16.52 0.88
C THR A 135 -3.30 15.70 1.90
N ASP A 136 -3.40 14.38 1.69
CA ASP A 136 -4.32 13.51 2.43
C ASP A 136 -3.58 12.57 3.41
N GLY A 137 -2.31 12.28 3.15
CA GLY A 137 -1.52 11.33 3.95
C GLY A 137 -0.76 11.96 5.11
N LEU A 138 -0.18 13.14 4.92
CA LEU A 138 0.75 13.78 5.85
C LEU A 138 0.41 15.25 6.12
N ALA A 139 0.66 15.69 7.34
CA ALA A 139 0.82 17.11 7.68
C ALA A 139 2.29 17.50 7.47
N LEU A 140 2.62 18.05 6.29
CA LEU A 140 4.01 18.26 5.85
C LEU A 140 4.81 19.23 6.74
N THR A 141 4.12 20.18 7.38
CA THR A 141 4.70 21.15 8.32
C THR A 141 4.86 20.59 9.73
N MET A 142 4.31 19.42 10.00
CA MET A 142 4.49 18.70 11.26
C MET A 142 5.71 17.78 11.18
N THR A 143 6.29 17.50 12.33
CA THR A 143 7.39 16.55 12.46
C THR A 143 6.95 15.12 12.15
N VAL A 144 7.92 14.22 11.86
CA VAL A 144 7.66 12.78 11.75
C VAL A 144 7.01 12.24 13.03
N PHE A 145 7.50 12.67 14.20
CA PHE A 145 6.94 12.33 15.50
C PHE A 145 5.45 12.66 15.59
N GLU A 146 5.06 13.88 15.23
CA GLU A 146 3.67 14.33 15.29
C GLU A 146 2.80 13.55 14.31
N ASN A 147 3.26 13.36 13.05
CA ASN A 147 2.54 12.59 12.04
C ASN A 147 2.27 11.15 12.50
N ILE A 148 3.28 10.44 13.00
CA ILE A 148 3.15 9.04 13.46
C ILE A 148 2.15 8.97 14.63
N ASN A 149 2.18 9.93 15.56
CA ASN A 149 1.35 9.90 16.75
C ASN A 149 -0.09 10.38 16.54
N LEU A 150 -0.40 11.11 15.44
CA LEU A 150 -1.75 11.61 15.17
C LEU A 150 -2.86 10.55 15.36
N PRO A 151 -2.84 9.39 14.70
CA PRO A 151 -3.86 8.37 14.86
C PRO A 151 -3.68 7.52 16.13
N ASN A 152 -2.50 7.57 16.77
CA ASN A 152 -2.11 6.67 17.87
C ASN A 152 -2.31 7.30 19.27
N ARG A 153 -2.85 8.53 19.35
CA ARG A 153 -2.92 9.29 20.61
C ARG A 153 -3.69 8.60 21.74
N LYS A 154 -4.74 7.85 21.39
CA LYS A 154 -5.54 7.14 22.41
C LYS A 154 -4.82 5.93 22.98
N GLU A 155 -4.16 5.16 22.14
CA GLU A 155 -3.40 3.97 22.50
C GLU A 155 -2.16 4.31 23.35
N LEU A 156 -1.61 5.50 23.16
CA LEU A 156 -0.43 5.99 23.89
C LEU A 156 -0.79 6.74 25.18
N SER A 157 -2.08 6.84 25.53
CA SER A 157 -2.56 7.51 26.74
C SER A 157 -2.95 6.48 27.80
N THR A 158 -2.42 6.62 29.01
CA THR A 158 -2.83 5.83 30.20
C THR A 158 -3.48 6.77 31.20
N ALA A 159 -4.75 6.55 31.53
CA ALA A 159 -5.53 7.41 32.43
C ALA A 159 -5.50 8.91 32.07
N GLY A 160 -5.44 9.24 30.75
CA GLY A 160 -5.36 10.62 30.27
C GLY A 160 -3.97 11.23 30.27
N PHE A 161 -2.98 10.55 30.83
CA PHE A 161 -1.59 11.01 30.84
C PHE A 161 -0.76 10.31 29.78
N GLN A 162 0.08 11.06 29.07
CA GLN A 162 1.03 10.56 28.08
C GLN A 162 2.45 10.69 28.64
N LEU A 163 3.14 9.54 28.77
CA LEU A 163 4.55 9.55 29.14
C LEU A 163 5.39 9.96 27.91
N LYS A 164 5.89 11.18 27.90
CA LYS A 164 6.61 11.78 26.77
C LYS A 164 7.69 10.87 26.19
N LYS A 165 8.48 10.20 27.05
CA LYS A 165 9.52 9.28 26.64
C LYS A 165 8.94 8.07 25.89
N LYS A 166 7.89 7.44 26.43
CA LYS A 166 7.24 6.26 25.81
C LYS A 166 6.71 6.57 24.40
N ILE A 167 6.15 7.76 24.20
CA ILE A 167 5.63 8.21 22.90
C ILE A 167 6.77 8.48 21.92
N GLN A 168 7.89 9.04 22.40
CA GLN A 168 9.08 9.25 21.58
C GLN A 168 9.71 7.93 21.15
N ASP A 169 9.90 7.00 22.08
CA ASP A 169 10.46 5.67 21.81
C ASP A 169 9.59 4.92 20.80
N PHE A 170 8.26 4.97 20.95
CA PHE A 170 7.31 4.38 20.01
C PHE A 170 7.43 4.96 18.59
N ALA A 171 7.49 6.30 18.45
CA ALA A 171 7.63 6.92 17.14
C ALA A 171 9.00 6.61 16.51
N GLN A 172 10.05 6.55 17.32
CA GLN A 172 11.40 6.20 16.87
C GLN A 172 11.45 4.74 16.35
N GLU A 173 10.90 3.79 17.11
CA GLU A 173 10.79 2.38 16.70
C GLU A 173 10.06 2.23 15.36
N LEU A 174 8.94 2.92 15.18
CA LEU A 174 8.19 2.86 13.92
C LEU A 174 8.95 3.49 12.75
N ALA A 175 9.65 4.61 12.97
CA ALA A 175 10.47 5.24 11.95
C ALA A 175 11.62 4.32 11.49
N GLU A 176 12.26 3.63 12.44
CA GLU A 176 13.31 2.64 12.15
C GLU A 176 12.76 1.40 11.46
N ARG A 177 11.61 0.89 11.90
CA ARG A 177 10.95 -0.29 11.32
C ARG A 177 10.59 -0.09 9.84
N VAL A 178 10.15 1.11 9.44
CA VAL A 178 9.90 1.41 8.02
C VAL A 178 11.17 1.78 7.25
N GLY A 179 12.32 1.77 7.88
CA GLY A 179 13.59 2.14 7.26
C GLY A 179 13.64 3.61 6.85
N LEU A 180 13.11 4.53 7.67
CA LEU A 180 13.17 5.97 7.42
C LEU A 180 14.62 6.46 7.43
N ARG A 181 15.02 7.26 6.44
CA ARG A 181 16.40 7.78 6.31
C ARG A 181 16.42 9.28 6.02
N PRO A 182 17.06 10.09 6.91
CA PRO A 182 17.57 9.71 8.24
C PRO A 182 16.41 9.43 9.23
N PRO A 183 16.60 8.61 10.30
CA PRO A 183 15.53 8.27 11.24
C PRO A 183 15.31 9.39 12.28
N GLU A 184 15.19 10.63 11.84
CA GLU A 184 15.09 11.83 12.67
C GLU A 184 13.62 12.20 12.92
N ILE A 185 13.02 11.69 13.98
CA ILE A 185 11.58 11.91 14.25
C ILE A 185 11.20 13.36 14.55
N LYS A 186 12.17 14.22 14.86
CA LYS A 186 11.95 15.66 15.12
C LYS A 186 11.97 16.52 13.87
N ARG A 187 12.37 15.95 12.74
CA ARG A 187 12.41 16.62 11.45
C ARG A 187 11.01 16.71 10.85
N GLU A 188 10.69 17.81 10.17
CA GLU A 188 9.42 17.99 9.46
C GLU A 188 9.28 16.96 8.31
N ALA A 189 8.07 16.40 8.17
CA ALA A 189 7.79 15.40 7.14
C ALA A 189 8.00 15.94 5.72
N GLY A 190 7.74 17.24 5.51
CA GLY A 190 7.93 17.91 4.23
C GLY A 190 9.38 17.96 3.73
N GLN A 191 10.35 17.82 4.63
CA GLN A 191 11.79 17.85 4.29
C GLN A 191 12.36 16.49 3.82
N TYR A 192 11.52 15.46 3.79
CA TYR A 192 11.90 14.12 3.33
C TYR A 192 11.60 13.92 1.85
N SER A 193 12.37 13.02 1.20
CA SER A 193 12.09 12.55 -0.17
C SER A 193 10.73 11.87 -0.26
N GLY A 194 10.17 11.75 -1.46
CA GLY A 194 8.89 11.09 -1.69
C GLY A 194 8.80 9.69 -1.10
N GLY A 195 9.82 8.86 -1.28
CA GLY A 195 9.87 7.51 -0.70
C GLY A 195 9.86 7.52 0.83
N ASN A 196 10.62 8.43 1.45
CA ASN A 196 10.60 8.56 2.91
C ASN A 196 9.27 9.15 3.44
N GLN A 197 8.64 10.08 2.72
CA GLN A 197 7.29 10.55 3.05
C GLN A 197 6.28 9.38 3.03
N GLN A 198 6.36 8.50 2.04
CA GLN A 198 5.51 7.31 1.98
C GLN A 198 5.73 6.37 3.16
N LYS A 199 6.98 6.14 3.55
CA LYS A 199 7.33 5.39 4.75
C LYS A 199 6.77 6.00 6.03
N ILE A 200 6.72 7.34 6.14
CA ILE A 200 6.08 8.02 7.28
C ILE A 200 4.57 7.75 7.30
N VAL A 201 3.88 7.75 6.15
CA VAL A 201 2.45 7.38 6.08
C VAL A 201 2.24 5.94 6.51
N ILE A 202 3.10 5.01 6.07
CA ILE A 202 3.04 3.61 6.51
C ILE A 202 3.25 3.50 8.01
N ALA A 203 4.32 4.13 8.56
CA ALA A 203 4.63 4.12 9.99
C ALA A 203 3.48 4.63 10.86
N LYS A 204 2.80 5.69 10.41
CA LYS A 204 1.61 6.27 11.04
C LYS A 204 0.52 5.22 11.29
N TRP A 205 0.27 4.32 10.33
CA TRP A 205 -0.75 3.28 10.45
C TRP A 205 -0.26 2.00 11.12
N LEU A 206 1.02 1.62 10.92
CA LEU A 206 1.63 0.46 11.60
C LEU A 206 1.49 0.53 13.12
N GLY A 207 1.57 1.74 13.68
CA GLY A 207 1.41 1.96 15.12
C GLY A 207 0.05 1.54 15.67
N ARG A 208 -0.99 1.48 14.83
CA ARG A 208 -2.34 1.03 15.20
C ARG A 208 -2.53 -0.48 15.08
N ARG A 209 -1.56 -1.21 14.54
CA ARG A 209 -1.67 -2.64 14.25
C ARG A 209 -2.96 -2.95 13.49
N PRO A 210 -3.13 -2.42 12.28
CA PRO A 210 -4.38 -2.54 11.54
C PRO A 210 -4.67 -3.99 11.18
N GLY A 211 -5.94 -4.41 11.33
CA GLY A 211 -6.41 -5.70 10.80
C GLY A 211 -6.63 -5.65 9.29
N VAL A 212 -6.90 -4.45 8.76
CA VAL A 212 -7.02 -4.19 7.32
C VAL A 212 -6.15 -3.00 6.94
N MET A 213 -5.38 -3.13 5.88
CA MET A 213 -4.61 -2.03 5.28
C MET A 213 -5.06 -1.80 3.84
N VAL A 214 -5.54 -0.61 3.54
CA VAL A 214 -5.90 -0.16 2.20
C VAL A 214 -4.81 0.77 1.69
N LEU A 215 -4.23 0.45 0.54
CA LEU A 215 -3.15 1.20 -0.09
C LEU A 215 -3.57 1.65 -1.48
N ASP A 216 -3.67 2.94 -1.67
CA ASP A 216 -4.03 3.55 -2.96
C ASP A 216 -2.78 4.15 -3.59
N GLU A 217 -2.30 3.54 -4.69
CA GLU A 217 -1.08 3.90 -5.42
C GLU A 217 0.16 4.05 -4.49
N PRO A 218 0.51 3.01 -3.70
CA PRO A 218 1.47 3.15 -2.59
C PRO A 218 2.88 3.53 -3.03
N THR A 219 3.25 3.31 -4.28
CA THR A 219 4.60 3.61 -4.81
C THR A 219 4.61 4.75 -5.83
N ARG A 220 3.48 5.45 -6.01
CA ARG A 220 3.41 6.56 -6.96
C ARG A 220 4.37 7.69 -6.59
N GLY A 221 5.23 8.06 -7.54
CA GLY A 221 6.19 9.15 -7.38
C GLY A 221 7.29 8.88 -6.35
N VAL A 222 7.65 7.61 -6.14
CA VAL A 222 8.82 7.19 -5.37
C VAL A 222 9.89 6.61 -6.30
N ASP A 223 11.13 6.61 -5.85
CA ASP A 223 12.23 5.99 -6.59
C ASP A 223 12.21 4.46 -6.48
N VAL A 224 13.00 3.79 -7.34
CA VAL A 224 13.02 2.32 -7.46
C VAL A 224 13.43 1.64 -6.16
N GLY A 225 14.38 2.23 -5.42
CA GLY A 225 14.83 1.67 -4.15
C GLY A 225 13.73 1.74 -3.08
N ALA A 226 13.07 2.89 -2.98
CA ALA A 226 11.94 3.07 -2.06
C ALA A 226 10.75 2.19 -2.42
N LYS A 227 10.47 1.96 -3.73
CA LYS A 227 9.43 1.04 -4.19
C LYS A 227 9.66 -0.37 -3.64
N ALA A 228 10.87 -0.91 -3.79
CA ALA A 228 11.22 -2.24 -3.30
C ALA A 228 11.05 -2.36 -1.78
N GLU A 229 11.45 -1.34 -1.01
CA GLU A 229 11.28 -1.32 0.43
C GLU A 229 9.79 -1.25 0.86
N ILE A 230 8.96 -0.49 0.12
CA ILE A 230 7.51 -0.43 0.35
C ILE A 230 6.87 -1.79 0.07
N HIS A 231 7.24 -2.47 -1.04
CA HIS A 231 6.75 -3.82 -1.35
C HIS A 231 7.08 -4.81 -0.24
N ARG A 232 8.32 -4.77 0.29
CA ARG A 232 8.71 -5.60 1.43
C ARG A 232 7.83 -5.33 2.65
N LEU A 233 7.54 -4.07 2.98
CA LEU A 233 6.67 -3.70 4.09
C LEU A 233 5.23 -4.19 3.89
N VAL A 234 4.70 -4.13 2.66
CA VAL A 234 3.35 -4.64 2.32
C VAL A 234 3.30 -6.15 2.49
N LYS A 235 4.30 -6.90 1.98
CA LYS A 235 4.41 -8.35 2.16
C LYS A 235 4.50 -8.71 3.65
N GLU A 236 5.35 -8.01 4.43
CA GLU A 236 5.49 -8.22 5.87
C GLU A 236 4.17 -7.99 6.63
N LEU A 237 3.38 -6.98 6.26
CA LEU A 237 2.06 -6.74 6.84
C LEU A 237 1.13 -7.94 6.64
N ALA A 238 1.05 -8.44 5.42
CA ALA A 238 0.21 -9.57 5.11
C ALA A 238 0.70 -10.86 5.77
N ASP A 239 2.02 -11.11 5.81
CA ASP A 239 2.61 -12.27 6.50
C ASP A 239 2.32 -12.26 8.01
N ASN A 240 2.14 -11.08 8.59
CA ASN A 240 1.69 -10.89 9.97
C ASN A 240 0.16 -10.95 10.15
N GLY A 241 -0.60 -11.39 9.13
CA GLY A 241 -2.04 -11.60 9.19
C GLY A 241 -2.91 -10.39 8.86
N THR A 242 -2.33 -9.24 8.47
CA THR A 242 -3.12 -8.09 8.01
C THR A 242 -3.76 -8.41 6.66
N ALA A 243 -5.07 -8.16 6.51
CA ALA A 243 -5.76 -8.16 5.22
C ALA A 243 -5.36 -6.91 4.43
N VAL A 244 -4.82 -7.06 3.22
CA VAL A 244 -4.28 -5.93 2.45
C VAL A 244 -5.07 -5.78 1.15
N LEU A 245 -5.56 -4.56 0.89
CA LEU A 245 -6.19 -4.16 -0.37
C LEU A 245 -5.30 -3.11 -1.04
N VAL A 246 -4.75 -3.43 -2.21
CA VAL A 246 -3.83 -2.56 -2.96
C VAL A 246 -4.47 -2.10 -4.26
N VAL A 247 -4.49 -0.81 -4.50
CA VAL A 247 -4.78 -0.20 -5.81
C VAL A 247 -3.46 0.19 -6.44
N SER A 248 -3.22 -0.20 -7.68
CA SER A 248 -2.09 0.30 -8.46
C SER A 248 -2.41 0.41 -9.94
N SER A 249 -1.92 1.47 -10.57
CA SER A 249 -1.89 1.64 -12.03
C SER A 249 -0.66 0.98 -12.66
N ASP A 250 0.31 0.60 -11.84
CA ASP A 250 1.51 -0.13 -12.25
C ASP A 250 1.22 -1.64 -12.23
N LEU A 251 0.91 -2.20 -13.40
CA LEU A 251 0.56 -3.62 -13.51
C LEU A 251 1.67 -4.57 -13.02
N PRO A 252 2.96 -4.36 -13.33
CA PRO A 252 4.05 -5.10 -12.71
C PRO A 252 4.01 -5.10 -11.18
N GLU A 253 3.63 -3.98 -10.54
CA GLU A 253 3.49 -3.91 -9.08
C GLU A 253 2.39 -4.84 -8.57
N LEU A 254 1.22 -4.84 -9.20
CA LEU A 254 0.12 -5.73 -8.81
C LEU A 254 0.49 -7.20 -8.99
N LEU A 255 1.11 -7.56 -10.12
CA LEU A 255 1.55 -8.93 -10.40
C LEU A 255 2.62 -9.42 -9.42
N GLU A 256 3.42 -8.50 -8.88
CA GLU A 256 4.44 -8.83 -7.87
C GLU A 256 3.84 -9.01 -6.47
N LEU A 257 2.87 -8.15 -6.08
CA LEU A 257 2.37 -8.08 -4.72
C LEU A 257 1.15 -8.97 -4.47
N ALA A 258 0.18 -8.96 -5.39
CA ALA A 258 -1.14 -9.50 -5.14
C ALA A 258 -1.19 -11.04 -5.18
N ASP A 259 -1.98 -11.62 -4.27
CA ASP A 259 -2.36 -13.03 -4.29
C ASP A 259 -3.59 -13.23 -5.20
N THR A 260 -4.48 -12.22 -5.21
CA THR A 260 -5.69 -12.17 -6.04
C THR A 260 -5.80 -10.78 -6.67
N ILE A 261 -6.15 -10.69 -7.95
CA ILE A 261 -6.38 -9.41 -8.64
C ILE A 261 -7.82 -9.33 -9.13
N HIS A 262 -8.55 -8.33 -8.66
CA HIS A 262 -9.81 -7.91 -9.26
C HIS A 262 -9.55 -6.85 -10.32
N VAL A 263 -10.00 -7.09 -11.54
CA VAL A 263 -9.85 -6.12 -12.64
C VAL A 263 -11.10 -5.25 -12.72
N VAL A 264 -10.92 -3.95 -12.51
CA VAL A 264 -11.99 -2.95 -12.51
C VAL A 264 -12.00 -2.22 -13.84
N ARG A 265 -13.22 -2.07 -14.42
CA ARG A 265 -13.51 -1.25 -15.59
C ARG A 265 -14.90 -0.64 -15.44
N ASP A 266 -15.01 0.66 -15.73
CA ASP A 266 -16.29 1.40 -15.68
C ASP A 266 -17.02 1.23 -14.34
N GLY A 267 -16.24 1.23 -13.24
CA GLY A 267 -16.74 1.08 -11.87
C GLY A 267 -17.26 -0.31 -11.52
N GLN A 268 -16.94 -1.34 -12.28
CA GLN A 268 -17.35 -2.74 -12.03
C GLN A 268 -16.15 -3.68 -12.05
N ILE A 269 -16.22 -4.78 -11.28
CA ILE A 269 -15.26 -5.87 -11.40
C ILE A 269 -15.62 -6.70 -12.62
N GLN A 270 -14.72 -6.75 -13.60
CA GLN A 270 -14.89 -7.52 -14.85
C GLN A 270 -14.42 -8.96 -14.73
N GLY A 271 -13.53 -9.23 -13.77
CA GLY A 271 -13.01 -10.56 -13.49
C GLY A 271 -12.07 -10.56 -12.30
N THR A 272 -11.84 -11.75 -11.79
CA THR A 272 -10.93 -12.02 -10.68
C THR A 272 -9.91 -13.05 -11.14
N LEU A 273 -8.63 -12.77 -10.92
CA LEU A 273 -7.52 -13.61 -11.32
C LEU A 273 -6.71 -13.99 -10.07
N GLY A 274 -6.51 -15.28 -9.85
CA GLY A 274 -5.55 -15.77 -8.88
C GLY A 274 -4.11 -15.51 -9.35
N ARG A 275 -3.14 -15.61 -8.45
CA ARG A 275 -1.71 -15.37 -8.76
C ARG A 275 -1.22 -16.17 -9.98
N ASP A 276 -1.61 -17.42 -10.10
CA ASP A 276 -1.16 -18.30 -11.20
C ASP A 276 -1.80 -17.95 -12.55
N GLU A 277 -2.96 -17.29 -12.54
CA GLU A 277 -3.72 -16.87 -13.72
C GLU A 277 -3.37 -15.46 -14.16
N ALA A 278 -2.86 -14.64 -13.20
CA ALA A 278 -2.60 -13.23 -13.41
C ALA A 278 -1.31 -13.03 -14.21
N ASN A 279 -1.43 -12.36 -15.34
CA ASN A 279 -0.33 -11.87 -16.17
C ASN A 279 -0.77 -10.59 -16.89
N GLU A 280 0.16 -9.86 -17.49
CA GLU A 280 -0.14 -8.60 -18.17
C GLU A 280 -1.26 -8.76 -19.20
N LYS A 281 -1.25 -9.84 -19.98
CA LYS A 281 -2.23 -10.09 -21.04
C LYS A 281 -3.63 -10.35 -20.46
N SER A 282 -3.74 -11.20 -19.42
CA SER A 282 -5.04 -11.54 -18.81
C SER A 282 -5.67 -10.32 -18.13
N VAL A 283 -4.88 -9.52 -17.40
CA VAL A 283 -5.37 -8.30 -16.76
C VAL A 283 -5.77 -7.26 -17.79
N MET A 284 -4.95 -7.01 -18.82
CA MET A 284 -5.25 -6.03 -19.88
C MET A 284 -6.46 -6.42 -20.72
N SER A 285 -6.66 -7.69 -21.02
CA SER A 285 -7.85 -8.18 -21.73
C SER A 285 -9.15 -7.88 -20.96
N LEU A 286 -9.16 -8.11 -19.65
CA LEU A 286 -10.31 -7.77 -18.80
C LEU A 286 -10.49 -6.24 -18.68
N ALA A 287 -9.41 -5.49 -18.55
CA ALA A 287 -9.44 -4.04 -18.42
C ALA A 287 -9.88 -3.32 -19.69
N SER A 288 -9.51 -3.82 -20.89
CA SER A 288 -9.92 -3.26 -22.19
C SER A 288 -11.29 -3.74 -22.64
N GLY A 289 -11.77 -4.90 -22.16
CA GLY A 289 -13.00 -5.53 -22.61
C GLY A 289 -12.87 -6.30 -23.91
N GLU A 290 -11.67 -6.53 -24.37
CA GLU A 290 -11.44 -7.43 -25.48
C GLU A 290 -11.72 -8.87 -25.06
N LYS A 291 -12.61 -9.57 -25.79
CA LYS A 291 -12.81 -10.99 -25.57
C LYS A 291 -11.51 -11.73 -25.88
N MET A 292 -11.02 -12.49 -24.93
CA MET A 292 -9.91 -13.42 -25.22
C MET A 292 -10.36 -14.33 -26.37
N VAL A 293 -9.78 -14.12 -27.55
CA VAL A 293 -9.91 -15.08 -28.65
C VAL A 293 -9.12 -16.29 -28.17
N SER A 294 -9.84 -17.33 -27.76
CA SER A 294 -9.23 -18.63 -27.46
C SER A 294 -8.51 -19.11 -28.71
N ALA A 295 -7.19 -19.23 -28.60
CA ALA A 295 -6.35 -19.82 -29.63
C ALA A 295 -6.49 -21.34 -29.60
#